data_b9809515942ce0292da12404aa293653
#
_entry.id   b9809515942ce0292da12404aa293653
#
_cell.length_a   1.000
_cell.length_b   1.000
_cell.length_c   1.000
_cell.angle_alpha   90.00
_cell.angle_beta   90.00
_cell.angle_gamma   90.00
#
_symmetry.space_group_name_H-M   'P 1'
#
loop_
_entity.id
_entity.type
_entity.pdbx_description
1 polymer ?
#
loop_
_entity_poly.entity_id
_entity_poly.type
_entity_poly.pdbx_seq_one_letter_code
_entity_poly.pdbx_strand_id
1 'polypeptide(L)'
;MERNTKYPHLNTYRDVTPAIDEAIKTLDFMFDYQKTYFAVQRELKTALFRLTDERFLERIKQENNETLLREVEKIAPLKDVIIKLSDDIDIFEAESKKLLNAIIASGKMDGKEFDVIYPYFYNLAMDNTSHDHIPTELVFFFGENTKEKCGSLPDEEYAVLCYLLIKIKSKCRYFFAYPHLADELVLLADASKDMPYRARENFYLEAADYYDRARQRDKTMTCYKKAATIAKDNGDTQDSAQAMRKYYRMNQLFPKAMQVKVDEDEIKKEYGKYAHIVLEGIREKSLKVDPVEFTEGFAEKLQEVMWKVEAAIDKEGDFHSGYQRWQLMEQYFGEMKIRWRNPKQMNPDMMFD
;
A
#
# COMPACT_ATOMS: atom_id res chain seq x y z
N MET A 1 3.42 -15.85 24.33
CA MET A 1 4.35 -16.20 23.24
C MET A 1 5.73 -16.41 23.86
N GLU A 2 6.38 -17.55 23.63
CA GLU A 2 7.73 -17.83 24.14
C GLU A 2 8.79 -17.00 23.42
N ARG A 3 9.86 -16.62 24.13
CA ARG A 3 10.99 -15.90 23.53
C ARG A 3 11.77 -16.84 22.59
N ASN A 4 12.15 -16.32 21.43
CA ASN A 4 12.94 -17.09 20.48
C ASN A 4 14.38 -17.25 20.99
N THR A 5 14.79 -18.50 21.23
CA THR A 5 16.13 -18.82 21.74
C THR A 5 17.15 -19.02 20.62
N LYS A 6 16.70 -19.37 19.41
CA LYS A 6 17.59 -19.57 18.24
C LYS A 6 18.03 -18.24 17.62
N TYR A 7 17.14 -17.25 17.64
CA TYR A 7 17.40 -15.92 17.11
C TYR A 7 17.03 -14.87 18.16
N PRO A 8 17.84 -14.69 19.21
CA PRO A 8 17.46 -13.87 20.36
C PRO A 8 17.19 -12.41 19.99
N HIS A 9 17.87 -11.86 18.99
CA HIS A 9 17.68 -10.48 18.54
C HIS A 9 16.33 -10.23 17.87
N LEU A 10 15.64 -11.27 17.38
CA LEU A 10 14.27 -11.13 16.88
C LEU A 10 13.24 -10.82 17.97
N ASN A 11 13.61 -10.99 19.26
CA ASN A 11 12.79 -10.53 20.36
C ASN A 11 12.89 -9.01 20.56
N THR A 12 13.92 -8.37 20.01
CA THR A 12 14.20 -6.93 20.16
C THR A 12 13.02 -6.07 19.74
N TYR A 13 12.29 -6.46 18.68
CA TYR A 13 11.07 -5.77 18.26
C TYR A 13 10.04 -5.59 19.40
N ARG A 14 9.86 -6.58 20.25
CA ARG A 14 8.92 -6.52 21.40
C ARG A 14 9.46 -5.65 22.52
N ASP A 15 10.75 -5.76 22.77
CA ASP A 15 11.41 -5.08 23.89
C ASP A 15 11.57 -3.57 23.59
N VAL A 16 11.71 -3.18 22.32
CA VAL A 16 11.93 -1.78 21.91
C VAL A 16 10.63 -1.04 21.50
N THR A 17 9.57 -1.74 21.13
CA THR A 17 8.31 -1.12 20.68
C THR A 17 7.78 -0.07 21.66
N PRO A 18 7.73 -0.31 23.00
CA PRO A 18 7.27 0.70 23.96
C PRO A 18 8.14 1.96 23.97
N ALA A 19 9.46 1.80 23.87
CA ALA A 19 10.39 2.93 23.83
C ALA A 19 10.30 3.72 22.54
N ILE A 20 10.06 3.04 21.40
CA ILE A 20 9.79 3.65 20.11
C ILE A 20 8.48 4.43 20.15
N ASP A 21 7.41 3.84 20.69
CA ASP A 21 6.10 4.51 20.83
C ASP A 21 6.21 5.77 21.70
N GLU A 22 7.00 5.75 22.76
CA GLU A 22 7.24 6.91 23.61
C GLU A 22 8.07 7.99 22.88
N ALA A 23 9.10 7.59 22.13
CA ALA A 23 9.88 8.50 21.31
C ALA A 23 9.02 9.13 20.19
N ILE A 24 8.15 8.36 19.54
CA ILE A 24 7.21 8.86 18.55
C ILE A 24 6.25 9.87 19.18
N LYS A 25 5.65 9.57 20.31
CA LYS A 25 4.75 10.51 21.01
C LYS A 25 5.45 11.82 21.36
N THR A 26 6.71 11.76 21.75
CA THR A 26 7.52 12.93 22.07
C THR A 26 7.85 13.76 20.84
N LEU A 27 7.96 13.13 19.65
CA LEU A 27 8.29 13.78 18.38
C LEU A 27 7.06 14.08 17.50
N ASP A 28 5.91 13.49 17.79
CA ASP A 28 4.67 13.55 16.97
C ASP A 28 4.19 14.99 16.72
N PHE A 29 4.41 15.87 17.68
CA PHE A 29 4.04 17.28 17.52
C PHE A 29 5.02 18.06 16.59
N MET A 30 6.21 17.50 16.32
CA MET A 30 7.23 18.13 15.44
C MET A 30 7.22 17.56 14.03
N PHE A 31 6.79 16.31 13.87
CA PHE A 31 6.88 15.56 12.61
C PHE A 31 5.77 14.53 12.50
N ASP A 32 5.08 14.49 11.35
CA ASP A 32 4.05 13.50 11.06
C ASP A 32 4.70 12.16 10.67
N TYR A 33 5.02 11.32 11.67
CA TYR A 33 5.69 10.04 11.45
C TYR A 33 4.71 8.90 11.21
N GLN A 34 4.93 8.18 10.13
CA GLN A 34 4.29 6.89 9.93
C GLN A 34 4.93 5.84 10.84
N LYS A 35 4.09 5.15 11.61
CA LYS A 35 4.48 4.23 12.70
C LYS A 35 4.99 2.88 12.22
N THR A 36 5.87 2.81 11.25
CA THR A 36 6.57 1.58 10.90
C THR A 36 7.94 1.53 11.53
N TYR A 37 8.40 0.33 11.84
CA TYR A 37 9.67 0.09 12.49
C TYR A 37 10.86 0.65 11.68
N PHE A 38 10.87 0.46 10.36
CA PHE A 38 11.91 0.98 9.48
C PHE A 38 11.84 2.49 9.26
N ALA A 39 10.63 3.05 9.18
CA ALA A 39 10.45 4.49 9.07
C ALA A 39 10.97 5.21 10.32
N VAL A 40 10.64 4.67 11.50
CA VAL A 40 11.13 5.18 12.79
C VAL A 40 12.67 5.17 12.84
N GLN A 41 13.30 4.07 12.43
CA GLN A 41 14.77 3.96 12.42
C GLN A 41 15.41 5.10 11.62
N ARG A 42 14.97 5.25 10.37
CA ARG A 42 15.62 6.18 9.44
C ARG A 42 15.36 7.63 9.77
N GLU A 43 14.10 7.96 10.03
CA GLU A 43 13.69 9.35 10.24
C GLU A 43 14.01 9.86 11.63
N LEU A 44 13.83 9.04 12.67
CA LEU A 44 14.25 9.38 14.03
C LEU A 44 15.75 9.58 14.14
N LYS A 45 16.55 8.68 13.57
CA LYS A 45 18.01 8.81 13.55
C LYS A 45 18.41 10.13 12.90
N THR A 46 17.86 10.42 11.71
CA THR A 46 18.16 11.65 10.97
C THR A 46 17.67 12.91 11.71
N ALA A 47 16.45 12.89 12.24
CA ALA A 47 15.89 14.01 12.99
C ALA A 47 16.68 14.29 14.26
N LEU A 48 17.05 13.25 15.02
CA LEU A 48 17.83 13.40 16.26
C LEU A 48 19.23 13.92 16.01
N PHE A 49 19.92 13.42 14.97
CA PHE A 49 21.22 13.95 14.59
C PHE A 49 21.14 15.44 14.22
N ARG A 50 20.10 15.85 13.50
CA ARG A 50 19.88 17.26 13.14
C ARG A 50 19.51 18.12 14.35
N LEU A 51 18.62 17.65 15.22
CA LEU A 51 18.14 18.40 16.38
C LEU A 51 19.17 18.49 17.51
N THR A 52 20.13 17.56 17.58
CA THR A 52 21.23 17.55 18.55
C THR A 52 22.56 18.05 17.98
N ASP A 53 22.57 18.54 16.71
CA ASP A 53 23.73 19.18 16.11
C ASP A 53 24.05 20.52 16.84
N GLU A 54 25.30 20.72 17.24
CA GLU A 54 25.73 21.92 18.00
C GLU A 54 25.41 23.21 17.25
N ARG A 55 25.59 23.23 15.93
CA ARG A 55 25.30 24.41 15.08
C ARG A 55 23.80 24.73 15.06
N PHE A 56 22.95 23.70 15.06
CA PHE A 56 21.51 23.87 15.11
C PHE A 56 21.08 24.43 16.47
N LEU A 57 21.64 23.89 17.56
CA LEU A 57 21.39 24.36 18.94
C LEU A 57 21.85 25.80 19.15
N GLU A 58 23.03 26.16 18.65
CA GLU A 58 23.54 27.53 18.69
C GLU A 58 22.63 28.50 17.92
N ARG A 59 22.13 28.08 16.74
CA ARG A 59 21.20 28.89 15.96
C ARG A 59 19.88 29.13 16.70
N ILE A 60 19.28 28.10 17.30
CA ILE A 60 18.06 28.23 18.10
C ILE A 60 18.26 29.20 19.28
N LYS A 61 19.42 29.12 19.94
CA LYS A 61 19.78 30.05 21.04
C LYS A 61 19.91 31.49 20.53
N GLN A 62 20.53 31.69 19.36
CA GLN A 62 20.66 33.02 18.74
C GLN A 62 19.30 33.59 18.31
N GLU A 63 18.39 32.76 17.86
CA GLU A 63 17.02 33.13 17.46
C GLU A 63 16.08 33.34 18.66
N ASN A 64 16.55 33.14 19.91
CA ASN A 64 15.76 33.20 21.14
C ASN A 64 14.48 32.38 21.13
N ASN A 65 14.48 31.24 20.42
CA ASN A 65 13.33 30.34 20.33
C ASN A 65 13.29 29.38 21.53
N GLU A 66 12.90 29.93 22.70
CA GLU A 66 12.84 29.17 23.95
C GLU A 66 11.93 27.94 23.89
N THR A 67 10.84 28.00 23.09
CA THR A 67 9.89 26.89 22.95
C THR A 67 10.57 25.72 22.25
N LEU A 68 11.25 25.98 21.14
CA LEU A 68 11.97 24.95 20.40
C LEU A 68 13.15 24.41 21.20
N LEU A 69 13.85 25.27 21.95
CA LEU A 69 14.95 24.85 22.81
C LEU A 69 14.50 23.86 23.89
N ARG A 70 13.39 24.15 24.58
CA ARG A 70 12.81 23.24 25.59
C ARG A 70 12.41 21.89 25.01
N GLU A 71 11.88 21.87 23.80
CA GLU A 71 11.50 20.61 23.15
C GLU A 71 12.72 19.80 22.74
N VAL A 72 13.78 20.45 22.24
CA VAL A 72 15.04 19.78 21.93
C VAL A 72 15.72 19.25 23.22
N GLU A 73 15.65 19.97 24.33
CA GLU A 73 16.17 19.51 25.61
C GLU A 73 15.45 18.27 26.14
N LYS A 74 14.14 18.10 25.87
CA LYS A 74 13.41 16.87 26.20
C LYS A 74 13.85 15.68 25.34
N ILE A 75 14.25 15.92 24.10
CA ILE A 75 14.63 14.88 23.14
C ILE A 75 16.10 14.48 23.30
N ALA A 76 16.96 15.40 23.74
CA ALA A 76 18.41 15.16 23.90
C ALA A 76 18.76 13.89 24.70
N PRO A 77 18.07 13.56 25.83
CA PRO A 77 18.30 12.32 26.57
C PRO A 77 17.90 11.05 25.79
N LEU A 78 17.04 11.16 24.79
CA LEU A 78 16.61 10.03 23.97
C LEU A 78 17.65 9.65 22.91
N LYS A 79 18.66 10.50 22.67
CA LYS A 79 19.69 10.29 21.66
C LYS A 79 20.40 8.94 21.82
N ASP A 80 20.89 8.65 23.01
CA ASP A 80 21.61 7.41 23.28
C ASP A 80 20.68 6.19 23.20
N VAL A 81 19.44 6.33 23.68
CA VAL A 81 18.41 5.30 23.57
C VAL A 81 18.11 4.99 22.10
N ILE A 82 18.00 6.02 21.27
CA ILE A 82 17.65 5.84 19.85
C ILE A 82 18.84 5.36 19.02
N ILE A 83 20.07 5.76 19.37
CA ILE A 83 21.27 5.17 18.77
C ILE A 83 21.29 3.66 19.07
N LYS A 84 21.12 3.28 20.34
CA LYS A 84 21.07 1.88 20.74
C LYS A 84 19.93 1.14 20.05
N LEU A 85 18.73 1.74 19.97
CA LEU A 85 17.60 1.19 19.23
C LEU A 85 17.91 1.01 17.75
N SER A 86 18.63 1.94 17.12
CA SER A 86 19.06 1.83 15.73
C SER A 86 19.97 0.61 15.52
N ASP A 87 20.94 0.41 16.41
CA ASP A 87 21.85 -0.73 16.36
C ASP A 87 21.08 -2.05 16.56
N ASP A 88 20.13 -2.08 17.50
CA ASP A 88 19.25 -3.24 17.75
C ASP A 88 18.36 -3.54 16.56
N ILE A 89 17.91 -2.51 15.83
CA ILE A 89 17.11 -2.64 14.59
C ILE A 89 17.96 -3.23 13.46
N ASP A 90 19.18 -2.76 13.29
CA ASP A 90 20.10 -3.29 12.29
C ASP A 90 20.40 -4.79 12.54
N ILE A 91 20.56 -5.16 13.83
CA ILE A 91 20.71 -6.56 14.23
C ILE A 91 19.44 -7.36 13.97
N PHE A 92 18.25 -6.80 14.31
CA PHE A 92 16.96 -7.44 14.02
C PHE A 92 16.78 -7.70 12.52
N GLU A 93 17.09 -6.73 11.67
CA GLU A 93 17.00 -6.89 10.22
C GLU A 93 17.96 -7.97 9.71
N ALA A 94 19.20 -7.97 10.17
CA ALA A 94 20.20 -8.97 9.80
C ALA A 94 19.79 -10.39 10.21
N GLU A 95 19.26 -10.57 11.44
CA GLU A 95 18.77 -11.87 11.93
C GLU A 95 17.50 -12.31 11.17
N SER A 96 16.60 -11.38 10.85
CA SER A 96 15.41 -11.66 10.05
C SER A 96 15.78 -12.14 8.64
N LYS A 97 16.78 -11.52 8.00
CA LYS A 97 17.30 -11.96 6.70
C LYS A 97 17.94 -13.35 6.79
N LYS A 98 18.67 -13.66 7.87
CA LYS A 98 19.23 -15.01 8.08
C LYS A 98 18.12 -16.05 8.22
N LEU A 99 17.05 -15.75 8.98
CA LEU A 99 15.91 -16.64 9.13
C LEU A 99 15.19 -16.82 7.80
N LEU A 100 14.94 -15.74 7.05
CA LEU A 100 14.35 -15.79 5.72
C LEU A 100 15.14 -16.70 4.79
N ASN A 101 16.46 -16.55 4.75
CA ASN A 101 17.33 -17.40 3.94
C ASN A 101 17.26 -18.88 4.37
N ALA A 102 17.13 -19.16 5.68
CA ALA A 102 16.94 -20.52 6.18
C ALA A 102 15.58 -21.11 5.75
N ILE A 103 14.50 -20.30 5.79
CA ILE A 103 13.17 -20.68 5.29
C ILE A 103 13.24 -20.98 3.79
N ILE A 104 13.85 -20.11 3.00
CA ILE A 104 14.03 -20.30 1.56
C ILE A 104 14.81 -21.60 1.28
N ALA A 105 15.90 -21.85 2.00
CA ALA A 105 16.71 -23.04 1.84
C ALA A 105 15.97 -24.33 2.26
N SER A 106 15.08 -24.27 3.26
CA SER A 106 14.25 -25.41 3.67
C SER A 106 13.11 -25.71 2.70
N GLY A 107 12.74 -24.73 1.87
CA GLY A 107 11.63 -24.81 0.94
C GLY A 107 10.24 -24.73 1.59
N LYS A 108 10.16 -24.56 2.92
CA LYS A 108 8.91 -24.52 3.70
C LYS A 108 9.01 -23.52 4.86
N MET A 109 7.86 -22.99 5.27
CA MET A 109 7.71 -22.19 6.48
C MET A 109 6.61 -22.77 7.37
N ASP A 110 6.90 -22.98 8.64
CA ASP A 110 5.92 -23.40 9.63
C ASP A 110 5.39 -22.22 10.48
N GLY A 111 4.39 -22.48 11.33
CA GLY A 111 3.78 -21.46 12.17
C GLY A 111 4.76 -20.81 13.16
N LYS A 112 5.75 -21.56 13.67
CA LYS A 112 6.75 -21.01 14.60
C LYS A 112 7.72 -20.09 13.89
N GLU A 113 8.10 -20.44 12.67
CA GLU A 113 8.95 -19.58 11.83
C GLU A 113 8.19 -18.33 11.39
N PHE A 114 6.90 -18.47 11.04
CA PHE A 114 6.03 -17.34 10.71
C PHE A 114 5.89 -16.37 11.89
N ASP A 115 5.58 -16.86 13.08
CA ASP A 115 5.49 -16.04 14.30
C ASP A 115 6.74 -15.18 14.52
N VAL A 116 7.91 -15.76 14.28
CA VAL A 116 9.20 -15.10 14.49
C VAL A 116 9.49 -14.07 13.40
N ILE A 117 9.17 -14.39 12.14
CA ILE A 117 9.50 -13.51 10.99
C ILE A 117 8.37 -12.50 10.70
N TYR A 118 7.18 -12.67 11.27
CA TYR A 118 6.02 -11.79 11.06
C TYR A 118 6.33 -10.31 11.23
N PRO A 119 7.02 -9.84 12.30
CA PRO A 119 7.34 -8.43 12.47
C PRO A 119 8.19 -7.87 11.32
N TYR A 120 9.08 -8.68 10.75
CA TYR A 120 9.87 -8.29 9.59
C TYR A 120 9.01 -8.16 8.32
N PHE A 121 8.15 -9.13 8.05
CA PHE A 121 7.22 -9.05 6.92
C PHE A 121 6.25 -7.88 7.06
N TYR A 122 5.73 -7.65 8.28
CA TYR A 122 4.87 -6.51 8.57
C TYR A 122 5.57 -5.18 8.26
N ASN A 123 6.82 -5.02 8.70
CA ASN A 123 7.58 -3.81 8.40
C ASN A 123 7.84 -3.64 6.90
N LEU A 124 8.25 -4.70 6.20
CA LEU A 124 8.40 -4.66 4.74
C LEU A 124 7.09 -4.29 4.03
N ALA A 125 5.96 -4.80 4.51
CA ALA A 125 4.64 -4.55 3.92
C ALA A 125 4.14 -3.12 4.17
N MET A 126 4.34 -2.58 5.38
CA MET A 126 3.74 -1.32 5.83
C MET A 126 4.67 -0.12 5.73
N ASP A 127 5.98 -0.34 5.61
CA ASP A 127 6.93 0.76 5.43
C ASP A 127 6.73 1.42 4.04
N ASN A 128 6.59 2.74 4.02
CA ASN A 128 6.47 3.53 2.79
C ASN A 128 7.82 3.84 2.13
N THR A 129 8.89 3.23 2.60
CA THR A 129 10.22 3.45 2.07
C THR A 129 10.48 2.74 0.75
N SER A 130 11.48 3.24 0.04
CA SER A 130 11.82 2.85 -1.33
C SER A 130 12.01 1.34 -1.53
N HIS A 131 11.75 0.92 -2.73
CA HIS A 131 11.82 -0.45 -3.27
C HIS A 131 13.17 -1.17 -3.06
N ASP A 132 14.23 -0.43 -2.70
CA ASP A 132 15.61 -0.91 -2.64
C ASP A 132 15.89 -1.85 -1.46
N HIS A 133 14.94 -1.96 -0.50
CA HIS A 133 15.09 -2.79 0.70
C HIS A 133 14.28 -4.09 0.66
N ILE A 134 13.51 -4.34 -0.41
CA ILE A 134 12.73 -5.57 -0.51
C ILE A 134 13.61 -6.69 -1.05
N PRO A 135 13.80 -7.78 -0.27
CA PRO A 135 14.54 -8.93 -0.77
C PRO A 135 13.78 -9.56 -1.95
N THR A 136 14.37 -9.49 -3.14
CA THR A 136 13.78 -10.11 -4.34
C THR A 136 13.58 -11.60 -4.17
N GLU A 137 14.46 -12.26 -3.42
CA GLU A 137 14.39 -13.67 -3.08
C GLU A 137 13.10 -14.04 -2.34
N LEU A 138 12.60 -13.14 -1.47
CA LEU A 138 11.31 -13.32 -0.78
C LEU A 138 10.14 -13.37 -1.76
N VAL A 139 10.13 -12.42 -2.71
CA VAL A 139 9.07 -12.34 -3.73
C VAL A 139 9.07 -13.57 -4.63
N PHE A 140 10.24 -14.04 -5.04
CA PHE A 140 10.37 -15.25 -5.86
C PHE A 140 10.04 -16.53 -5.09
N PHE A 141 10.47 -16.64 -3.83
CA PHE A 141 10.19 -17.82 -3.01
C PHE A 141 8.71 -18.04 -2.79
N PHE A 142 7.97 -17.00 -2.41
CA PHE A 142 6.53 -17.08 -2.18
C PHE A 142 5.68 -16.87 -3.45
N GLY A 143 6.28 -16.82 -4.65
CA GLY A 143 5.57 -16.55 -5.90
C GLY A 143 4.26 -17.33 -6.09
N GLU A 144 4.19 -18.23 -7.05
CA GLU A 144 2.94 -18.93 -7.40
C GLU A 144 2.54 -20.07 -6.43
N ASN A 145 3.46 -20.58 -5.59
CA ASN A 145 3.24 -21.76 -4.76
C ASN A 145 3.21 -21.49 -3.24
N THR A 146 2.70 -20.33 -2.83
CA THR A 146 2.68 -19.93 -1.41
C THR A 146 1.97 -20.98 -0.53
N LYS A 147 0.85 -21.55 -0.99
CA LYS A 147 0.09 -22.55 -0.23
C LYS A 147 0.85 -23.84 -0.02
N GLU A 148 1.63 -24.28 -0.99
CA GLU A 148 2.44 -25.48 -0.91
C GLU A 148 3.57 -25.34 0.10
N LYS A 149 4.15 -24.15 0.19
CA LYS A 149 5.28 -23.82 1.08
C LYS A 149 4.83 -23.51 2.51
N CYS A 150 3.59 -23.09 2.71
CA CYS A 150 3.04 -22.64 3.98
C CYS A 150 1.80 -23.41 4.40
N GLY A 151 1.56 -24.59 3.84
CA GLY A 151 0.34 -25.38 4.08
C GLY A 151 0.17 -25.93 5.51
N SER A 152 1.20 -25.77 6.37
CA SER A 152 1.14 -26.06 7.79
C SER A 152 0.67 -24.86 8.64
N LEU A 153 0.53 -23.67 8.06
CA LEU A 153 -0.02 -22.51 8.78
C LEU A 153 -1.53 -22.67 8.98
N PRO A 154 -2.06 -22.26 10.14
CA PRO A 154 -3.50 -22.07 10.32
C PRO A 154 -4.06 -21.10 9.25
N ASP A 155 -5.31 -21.27 8.86
CA ASP A 155 -5.93 -20.48 7.79
C ASP A 155 -5.87 -18.98 8.04
N GLU A 156 -6.02 -18.52 9.28
CA GLU A 156 -5.90 -17.10 9.65
C GLU A 156 -4.47 -16.57 9.44
N GLU A 157 -3.47 -17.31 9.91
CA GLU A 157 -2.07 -16.92 9.74
C GLU A 157 -1.66 -16.93 8.28
N TYR A 158 -2.13 -17.94 7.53
CA TYR A 158 -1.92 -18.01 6.08
C TYR A 158 -2.53 -16.81 5.35
N ALA A 159 -3.75 -16.41 5.73
CA ALA A 159 -4.41 -15.23 5.15
C ALA A 159 -3.63 -13.93 5.44
N VAL A 160 -3.12 -13.78 6.67
CA VAL A 160 -2.27 -12.65 7.05
C VAL A 160 -0.96 -12.65 6.24
N LEU A 161 -0.31 -13.79 6.11
CA LEU A 161 0.89 -13.93 5.29
C LEU A 161 0.62 -13.53 3.83
N CYS A 162 -0.43 -14.07 3.22
CA CYS A 162 -0.80 -13.73 1.84
C CYS A 162 -1.00 -12.22 1.68
N TYR A 163 -1.70 -11.59 2.62
CA TYR A 163 -1.91 -10.14 2.59
C TYR A 163 -0.60 -9.35 2.69
N LEU A 164 0.29 -9.72 3.61
CA LEU A 164 1.60 -9.08 3.73
C LEU A 164 2.43 -9.24 2.45
N LEU A 165 2.42 -10.44 1.84
CA LEU A 165 3.13 -10.70 0.58
C LEU A 165 2.56 -9.86 -0.57
N ILE A 166 1.24 -9.68 -0.67
CA ILE A 166 0.60 -8.80 -1.64
C ILE A 166 1.09 -7.36 -1.45
N LYS A 167 1.13 -6.88 -0.20
CA LYS A 167 1.65 -5.54 0.13
C LYS A 167 3.13 -5.38 -0.26
N ILE A 168 3.96 -6.37 0.02
CA ILE A 168 5.37 -6.36 -0.36
C ILE A 168 5.52 -6.37 -1.89
N LYS A 169 4.80 -7.25 -2.59
CA LYS A 169 4.80 -7.32 -4.05
C LYS A 169 4.35 -6.00 -4.69
N SER A 170 3.36 -5.32 -4.10
CA SER A 170 2.83 -4.04 -4.63
C SER A 170 3.84 -2.90 -4.63
N LYS A 171 4.87 -3.01 -3.80
CA LYS A 171 5.99 -2.06 -3.74
C LYS A 171 7.08 -2.33 -4.77
N CYS A 172 7.13 -3.53 -5.31
CA CYS A 172 8.00 -3.83 -6.43
C CYS A 172 7.50 -3.04 -7.65
N ARG A 173 8.38 -2.36 -8.39
CA ARG A 173 8.05 -1.46 -9.53
C ARG A 173 7.39 -2.15 -10.73
N TYR A 174 6.60 -3.18 -10.50
CA TYR A 174 5.96 -3.96 -11.55
C TYR A 174 4.49 -3.58 -11.69
N PHE A 175 4.19 -2.44 -12.35
CA PHE A 175 2.80 -2.01 -12.65
C PHE A 175 1.96 -3.10 -13.34
N PHE A 176 2.60 -3.94 -14.12
CA PHE A 176 1.94 -5.08 -14.77
C PHE A 176 1.48 -6.16 -13.78
N ALA A 177 1.99 -6.16 -12.55
CA ALA A 177 1.56 -7.08 -11.50
C ALA A 177 0.22 -6.70 -10.85
N TYR A 178 -0.28 -5.48 -11.03
CA TYR A 178 -1.52 -5.04 -10.38
C TYR A 178 -2.73 -5.94 -10.64
N PRO A 179 -3.01 -6.43 -11.88
CA PRO A 179 -4.11 -7.37 -12.07
C PRO A 179 -3.96 -8.65 -11.26
N HIS A 180 -2.75 -9.20 -11.18
CA HIS A 180 -2.47 -10.41 -10.41
C HIS A 180 -2.63 -10.17 -8.91
N LEU A 181 -2.15 -9.03 -8.39
CA LEU A 181 -2.33 -8.66 -6.99
C LEU A 181 -3.81 -8.48 -6.65
N ALA A 182 -4.59 -7.89 -7.55
CA ALA A 182 -6.03 -7.76 -7.39
C ALA A 182 -6.74 -9.11 -7.40
N ASP A 183 -6.37 -10.01 -8.32
CA ASP A 183 -6.91 -11.38 -8.38
C ASP A 183 -6.56 -12.15 -7.09
N GLU A 184 -5.34 -12.05 -6.56
CA GLU A 184 -4.92 -12.65 -5.28
C GLU A 184 -5.77 -12.13 -4.10
N LEU A 185 -6.02 -10.80 -4.03
CA LEU A 185 -6.87 -10.21 -2.99
C LEU A 185 -8.32 -10.67 -3.08
N VAL A 186 -8.87 -10.78 -4.29
CA VAL A 186 -10.24 -11.31 -4.48
C VAL A 186 -10.32 -12.75 -4.02
N LEU A 187 -9.34 -13.59 -4.38
CA LEU A 187 -9.28 -14.98 -3.91
C LEU A 187 -9.18 -15.05 -2.38
N LEU A 188 -8.37 -14.18 -1.78
CA LEU A 188 -8.23 -14.10 -0.33
C LEU A 188 -9.55 -13.70 0.33
N ALA A 189 -10.25 -12.68 -0.19
CA ALA A 189 -11.55 -12.24 0.31
C ALA A 189 -12.64 -13.33 0.19
N ASP A 190 -12.65 -14.08 -0.92
CA ASP A 190 -13.61 -15.16 -1.16
C ASP A 190 -13.33 -16.39 -0.27
N ALA A 191 -12.05 -16.69 0.01
CA ALA A 191 -11.64 -17.82 0.86
C ALA A 191 -11.83 -17.54 2.37
N SER A 192 -11.68 -16.28 2.79
CA SER A 192 -11.63 -15.89 4.21
C SER A 192 -13.02 -15.62 4.81
N LYS A 193 -13.96 -16.55 4.66
CA LYS A 193 -15.36 -16.37 5.12
C LYS A 193 -15.48 -16.21 6.63
N ASP A 194 -14.60 -16.82 7.38
CA ASP A 194 -14.59 -16.81 8.85
C ASP A 194 -13.84 -15.60 9.44
N MET A 195 -13.17 -14.81 8.59
CA MET A 195 -12.52 -13.57 9.02
C MET A 195 -13.54 -12.47 9.32
N PRO A 196 -13.17 -11.47 10.17
CA PRO A 196 -13.99 -10.28 10.38
C PRO A 196 -14.40 -9.65 9.05
N TYR A 197 -15.68 -9.32 8.88
CA TYR A 197 -16.20 -8.79 7.62
C TYR A 197 -15.43 -7.57 7.12
N ARG A 198 -14.91 -6.71 8.00
CA ARG A 198 -14.09 -5.54 7.65
C ARG A 198 -12.79 -5.91 6.94
N ALA A 199 -12.17 -7.04 7.33
CA ALA A 199 -10.96 -7.50 6.63
C ALA A 199 -11.30 -7.91 5.19
N ARG A 200 -12.40 -8.67 5.01
CA ARG A 200 -12.87 -9.09 3.68
C ARG A 200 -13.31 -7.90 2.82
N GLU A 201 -14.02 -6.94 3.41
CA GLU A 201 -14.38 -5.69 2.74
C GLU A 201 -13.14 -4.95 2.25
N ASN A 202 -12.13 -4.77 3.12
CA ASN A 202 -10.88 -4.10 2.77
C ASN A 202 -10.14 -4.81 1.65
N PHE A 203 -10.12 -6.15 1.61
CA PHE A 203 -9.51 -6.88 0.50
C PHE A 203 -10.17 -6.56 -0.84
N TYR A 204 -11.51 -6.47 -0.90
CA TYR A 204 -12.19 -6.07 -2.12
C TYR A 204 -11.94 -4.60 -2.48
N LEU A 205 -11.91 -3.68 -1.50
CA LEU A 205 -11.63 -2.28 -1.76
C LEU A 205 -10.21 -2.09 -2.30
N GLU A 206 -9.25 -2.81 -1.77
CA GLU A 206 -7.87 -2.77 -2.23
C GLU A 206 -7.70 -3.45 -3.59
N ALA A 207 -8.38 -4.57 -3.84
CA ALA A 207 -8.43 -5.19 -5.15
C ALA A 207 -9.01 -4.24 -6.21
N ALA A 208 -10.06 -3.49 -5.84
CA ALA A 208 -10.63 -2.47 -6.72
C ALA A 208 -9.60 -1.39 -7.10
N ASP A 209 -8.80 -0.92 -6.14
CA ASP A 209 -7.77 0.08 -6.39
C ASP A 209 -6.68 -0.45 -7.34
N TYR A 210 -6.28 -1.74 -7.23
CA TYR A 210 -5.33 -2.35 -8.17
C TYR A 210 -5.94 -2.58 -9.56
N TYR A 211 -7.19 -3.04 -9.65
CA TYR A 211 -7.88 -3.17 -10.94
C TYR A 211 -8.06 -1.81 -11.63
N ASP A 212 -8.34 -0.74 -10.89
CA ASP A 212 -8.46 0.61 -11.47
C ASP A 212 -7.12 1.07 -12.05
N ARG A 213 -6.01 0.87 -11.32
CA ARG A 213 -4.66 1.14 -11.84
C ARG A 213 -4.36 0.35 -13.11
N ALA A 214 -4.83 -0.89 -13.18
CA ALA A 214 -4.72 -1.75 -14.36
C ALA A 214 -5.78 -1.46 -15.45
N ARG A 215 -6.64 -0.45 -15.25
CA ARG A 215 -7.76 -0.10 -16.15
C ARG A 215 -8.79 -1.22 -16.35
N GLN A 216 -8.86 -2.21 -15.47
CA GLN A 216 -9.87 -3.27 -15.47
C GLN A 216 -11.15 -2.80 -14.74
N ARG A 217 -11.81 -1.78 -15.29
CA ARG A 217 -12.89 -1.03 -14.63
C ARG A 217 -14.11 -1.88 -14.27
N ASP A 218 -14.47 -2.86 -15.07
CA ASP A 218 -15.57 -3.78 -14.75
C ASP A 218 -15.30 -4.59 -13.50
N LYS A 219 -14.05 -5.10 -13.35
CA LYS A 219 -13.61 -5.79 -12.14
C LYS A 219 -13.55 -4.83 -10.94
N THR A 220 -13.10 -3.58 -11.17
CA THR A 220 -13.10 -2.52 -10.15
C THR A 220 -14.52 -2.32 -9.60
N MET A 221 -15.50 -2.11 -10.46
CA MET A 221 -16.90 -1.94 -10.07
C MET A 221 -17.45 -3.15 -9.32
N THR A 222 -17.12 -4.36 -9.81
CA THR A 222 -17.52 -5.61 -9.16
C THR A 222 -17.00 -5.70 -7.74
N CYS A 223 -15.74 -5.33 -7.51
CA CYS A 223 -15.13 -5.31 -6.17
C CYS A 223 -15.80 -4.28 -5.25
N TYR A 224 -16.05 -3.05 -5.71
CA TYR A 224 -16.77 -2.06 -4.90
C TYR A 224 -18.18 -2.54 -4.53
N LYS A 225 -18.90 -3.18 -5.45
CA LYS A 225 -20.22 -3.75 -5.17
C LYS A 225 -20.16 -4.87 -4.14
N LYS A 226 -19.17 -5.78 -4.24
CA LYS A 226 -18.96 -6.85 -3.26
C LYS A 226 -18.64 -6.30 -1.87
N ALA A 227 -17.75 -5.30 -1.79
CA ALA A 227 -17.43 -4.61 -0.53
C ALA A 227 -18.69 -3.99 0.10
N ALA A 228 -19.48 -3.25 -0.69
CA ALA A 228 -20.73 -2.65 -0.24
C ALA A 228 -21.73 -3.70 0.29
N THR A 229 -21.85 -4.84 -0.41
CA THR A 229 -22.73 -5.93 0.02
C THR A 229 -22.28 -6.52 1.35
N ILE A 230 -20.98 -6.79 1.52
CA ILE A 230 -20.42 -7.33 2.77
C ILE A 230 -20.69 -6.38 3.95
N ALA A 231 -20.42 -5.09 3.79
CA ALA A 231 -20.67 -4.10 4.82
C ALA A 231 -22.18 -4.06 5.19
N LYS A 232 -23.04 -4.02 4.17
CA LYS A 232 -24.50 -3.99 4.36
C LYS A 232 -25.05 -5.22 5.09
N ASP A 233 -24.62 -6.42 4.69
CA ASP A 233 -25.04 -7.70 5.30
C ASP A 233 -24.63 -7.79 6.78
N ASN A 234 -23.62 -7.03 7.19
CA ASN A 234 -23.18 -6.92 8.58
C ASN A 234 -23.72 -5.66 9.31
N GLY A 235 -24.69 -4.97 8.72
CA GLY A 235 -25.36 -3.82 9.34
C GLY A 235 -24.58 -2.50 9.24
N ASP A 236 -23.44 -2.46 8.56
CA ASP A 236 -22.64 -1.26 8.36
C ASP A 236 -23.07 -0.49 7.08
N THR A 237 -24.21 0.21 7.22
CA THR A 237 -24.77 0.98 6.09
C THR A 237 -23.86 2.15 5.67
N GLN A 238 -23.04 2.69 6.58
CA GLN A 238 -22.14 3.78 6.27
C GLN A 238 -20.99 3.33 5.36
N ASP A 239 -20.29 2.25 5.71
CA ASP A 239 -19.21 1.71 4.91
C ASP A 239 -19.73 1.19 3.57
N SER A 240 -20.93 0.55 3.57
CA SER A 240 -21.64 0.19 2.33
C SER A 240 -21.87 1.42 1.43
N ALA A 241 -22.32 2.55 1.99
CA ALA A 241 -22.52 3.78 1.23
C ALA A 241 -21.21 4.36 0.67
N GLN A 242 -20.10 4.27 1.42
CA GLN A 242 -18.77 4.70 0.94
C GLN A 242 -18.29 3.84 -0.23
N ALA A 243 -18.45 2.52 -0.16
CA ALA A 243 -18.09 1.64 -1.26
C ALA A 243 -18.96 1.91 -2.50
N MET A 244 -20.27 2.15 -2.32
CA MET A 244 -21.18 2.50 -3.43
C MET A 244 -20.92 3.89 -4.00
N ARG A 245 -20.43 4.85 -3.21
CA ARG A 245 -19.91 6.13 -3.74
C ARG A 245 -18.79 5.90 -4.75
N LYS A 246 -17.80 5.07 -4.40
CA LYS A 246 -16.70 4.71 -5.30
C LYS A 246 -17.21 3.99 -6.55
N TYR A 247 -18.17 3.07 -6.40
CA TYR A 247 -18.83 2.38 -7.50
C TYR A 247 -19.47 3.35 -8.50
N TYR A 248 -20.30 4.27 -8.04
CA TYR A 248 -20.99 5.22 -8.93
C TYR A 248 -20.03 6.26 -9.53
N ARG A 249 -19.00 6.67 -8.79
CA ARG A 249 -17.94 7.50 -9.35
C ARG A 249 -17.22 6.81 -10.51
N MET A 250 -16.91 5.52 -10.36
CA MET A 250 -16.32 4.70 -11.44
C MET A 250 -17.28 4.56 -12.63
N ASN A 251 -18.57 4.34 -12.35
CA ASN A 251 -19.60 4.23 -13.39
C ASN A 251 -19.66 5.47 -14.31
N GLN A 252 -19.35 6.66 -13.78
CA GLN A 252 -19.33 7.89 -14.59
C GLN A 252 -18.18 7.96 -15.61
N LEU A 253 -17.13 7.17 -15.43
CA LEU A 253 -16.03 7.10 -16.39
C LEU A 253 -16.45 6.37 -17.68
N PHE A 254 -17.45 5.51 -17.60
CA PHE A 254 -17.93 4.75 -18.75
C PHE A 254 -18.67 5.64 -19.77
N PRO A 255 -18.61 5.29 -21.06
CA PRO A 255 -19.49 5.90 -22.07
C PRO A 255 -20.97 5.80 -21.64
N LYS A 256 -21.75 6.84 -21.90
CA LYS A 256 -23.16 6.90 -21.45
C LYS A 256 -23.99 5.67 -21.78
N ALA A 257 -23.73 5.03 -22.91
CA ALA A 257 -24.43 3.82 -23.31
C ALA A 257 -24.10 2.59 -22.44
N MET A 258 -22.96 2.61 -21.74
CA MET A 258 -22.48 1.53 -20.88
C MET A 258 -22.73 1.82 -19.39
N GLN A 259 -23.13 3.04 -19.05
CA GLN A 259 -23.38 3.41 -17.66
C GLN A 259 -24.58 2.68 -17.08
N VAL A 260 -24.43 2.21 -15.84
CA VAL A 260 -25.55 1.69 -15.05
C VAL A 260 -26.50 2.83 -14.73
N LYS A 261 -27.79 2.59 -14.96
CA LYS A 261 -28.83 3.56 -14.63
C LYS A 261 -28.92 3.75 -13.11
N VAL A 262 -29.12 4.98 -12.71
CA VAL A 262 -29.23 5.37 -11.31
C VAL A 262 -30.68 5.75 -11.00
N ASP A 263 -31.20 5.14 -9.93
CA ASP A 263 -32.46 5.56 -9.32
C ASP A 263 -32.15 6.21 -7.97
N GLU A 264 -32.26 7.54 -7.91
CA GLU A 264 -31.97 8.30 -6.69
C GLU A 264 -32.97 7.99 -5.55
N ASP A 265 -34.21 7.63 -5.87
CA ASP A 265 -35.22 7.35 -4.86
C ASP A 265 -35.01 5.95 -4.24
N GLU A 266 -34.55 4.99 -5.04
CA GLU A 266 -34.11 3.70 -4.53
C GLU A 266 -32.90 3.85 -3.61
N ILE A 267 -31.90 4.66 -3.99
CA ILE A 267 -30.74 4.98 -3.14
C ILE A 267 -31.16 5.60 -1.81
N LYS A 268 -32.08 6.58 -1.83
CA LYS A 268 -32.59 7.21 -0.60
C LYS A 268 -33.28 6.21 0.30
N LYS A 269 -34.08 5.30 -0.29
CA LYS A 269 -34.76 4.25 0.45
C LYS A 269 -33.79 3.24 1.06
N GLU A 270 -32.77 2.86 0.31
CA GLU A 270 -31.80 1.83 0.69
C GLU A 270 -30.81 2.31 1.76
N TYR A 271 -30.27 3.53 1.60
CA TYR A 271 -29.20 4.07 2.43
C TYR A 271 -29.66 5.06 3.50
N GLY A 272 -30.91 5.51 3.46
CA GLY A 272 -31.50 6.41 4.46
C GLY A 272 -30.65 7.67 4.68
N LYS A 273 -30.22 7.89 5.94
CA LYS A 273 -29.39 9.07 6.30
C LYS A 273 -28.02 9.11 5.60
N TYR A 274 -27.53 8.00 5.08
CA TYR A 274 -26.25 7.89 4.36
C TYR A 274 -26.40 8.00 2.84
N ALA A 275 -27.62 8.20 2.32
CA ALA A 275 -27.86 8.30 0.88
C ALA A 275 -27.09 9.46 0.23
N HIS A 276 -26.83 10.54 0.98
CA HIS A 276 -26.04 11.68 0.49
C HIS A 276 -24.63 11.26 0.07
N ILE A 277 -23.99 10.30 0.77
CA ILE A 277 -22.66 9.79 0.44
C ILE A 277 -22.68 9.14 -0.95
N VAL A 278 -23.66 8.28 -1.21
CA VAL A 278 -23.80 7.60 -2.52
C VAL A 278 -24.08 8.61 -3.63
N LEU A 279 -24.98 9.57 -3.37
CA LEU A 279 -25.38 10.60 -4.34
C LEU A 279 -24.22 11.55 -4.68
N GLU A 280 -23.29 11.80 -3.75
CA GLU A 280 -22.06 12.54 -4.04
C GLU A 280 -21.25 11.82 -5.14
N GLY A 281 -21.08 10.51 -5.06
CA GLY A 281 -20.36 9.73 -6.08
C GLY A 281 -20.97 9.86 -7.48
N ILE A 282 -22.29 10.06 -7.58
CA ILE A 282 -23.00 10.27 -8.83
C ILE A 282 -22.82 11.71 -9.37
N ARG A 283 -22.67 12.68 -8.48
CA ARG A 283 -22.59 14.11 -8.82
C ARG A 283 -21.15 14.63 -8.97
N GLU A 284 -20.19 13.85 -8.50
CA GLU A 284 -18.77 14.18 -8.56
C GLU A 284 -18.30 14.22 -10.02
N LYS A 285 -17.68 15.33 -10.45
CA LYS A 285 -17.14 15.43 -11.80
C LYS A 285 -16.00 14.43 -11.98
N SER A 286 -16.20 13.44 -12.86
CA SER A 286 -15.17 12.51 -13.25
C SER A 286 -14.26 13.08 -14.34
N LEU A 287 -12.99 12.69 -14.34
CA LEU A 287 -12.09 12.92 -15.45
C LEU A 287 -12.64 12.23 -16.72
N LYS A 288 -12.55 12.91 -17.84
CA LYS A 288 -12.82 12.25 -19.13
C LYS A 288 -11.72 11.25 -19.42
N VAL A 289 -12.11 10.07 -19.83
CA VAL A 289 -11.22 8.96 -20.21
C VAL A 289 -11.34 8.71 -21.68
N ASP A 290 -10.26 8.32 -22.35
CA ASP A 290 -10.32 8.01 -23.78
C ASP A 290 -11.24 6.79 -24.01
N PRO A 291 -12.24 6.89 -24.91
CA PRO A 291 -13.14 5.78 -25.23
C PRO A 291 -12.42 4.49 -25.64
N VAL A 292 -11.23 4.57 -26.19
CA VAL A 292 -10.44 3.39 -26.55
C VAL A 292 -10.12 2.50 -25.34
N GLU A 293 -10.05 3.08 -24.13
CA GLU A 293 -9.80 2.33 -22.88
C GLU A 293 -10.94 1.38 -22.50
N PHE A 294 -12.10 1.46 -23.16
CA PHE A 294 -13.24 0.58 -22.97
C PHE A 294 -13.38 -0.47 -24.08
N THR A 295 -12.41 -0.54 -24.99
CA THR A 295 -12.43 -1.56 -26.04
C THR A 295 -11.88 -2.89 -25.50
N GLU A 296 -12.40 -3.98 -26.05
CA GLU A 296 -11.94 -5.33 -25.72
C GLU A 296 -10.42 -5.47 -25.95
N GLY A 297 -9.74 -6.11 -25.01
CA GLY A 297 -8.29 -6.33 -25.06
C GLY A 297 -7.43 -5.09 -24.77
N PHE A 298 -8.02 -3.94 -24.40
CA PHE A 298 -7.23 -2.75 -24.08
C PHE A 298 -6.38 -2.94 -22.81
N ALA A 299 -6.94 -3.60 -21.79
CA ALA A 299 -6.23 -3.80 -20.52
C ALA A 299 -4.95 -4.64 -20.69
N GLU A 300 -4.99 -5.67 -21.54
CA GLU A 300 -3.82 -6.50 -21.88
C GLU A 300 -2.77 -5.70 -22.64
N LYS A 301 -3.20 -4.89 -23.61
CA LYS A 301 -2.30 -4.02 -24.37
C LYS A 301 -1.69 -2.93 -23.49
N LEU A 302 -2.45 -2.41 -22.53
CA LEU A 302 -1.92 -1.46 -21.55
C LEU A 302 -0.82 -2.11 -20.71
N GLN A 303 -0.97 -3.36 -20.28
CA GLN A 303 0.07 -4.07 -19.54
C GLN A 303 1.36 -4.20 -20.37
N GLU A 304 1.25 -4.55 -21.65
CA GLU A 304 2.39 -4.62 -22.56
C GLU A 304 3.06 -3.25 -22.73
N VAL A 305 2.27 -2.19 -22.89
CA VAL A 305 2.77 -0.82 -22.98
C VAL A 305 3.48 -0.41 -21.68
N MET A 306 2.88 -0.66 -20.53
CA MET A 306 3.48 -0.33 -19.24
C MET A 306 4.80 -1.06 -19.01
N TRP A 307 4.90 -2.31 -19.41
CA TRP A 307 6.16 -3.05 -19.40
C TRP A 307 7.26 -2.34 -20.22
N LYS A 308 6.94 -1.92 -21.45
CA LYS A 308 7.88 -1.21 -22.31
C LYS A 308 8.27 0.15 -21.72
N VAL A 309 7.32 0.86 -21.11
CA VAL A 309 7.56 2.16 -20.44
C VAL A 309 8.54 2.00 -19.28
N GLU A 310 8.30 1.02 -18.38
CA GLU A 310 9.21 0.79 -17.24
C GLU A 310 10.61 0.37 -17.72
N ALA A 311 10.69 -0.50 -18.71
CA ALA A 311 11.98 -0.91 -19.29
C ALA A 311 12.73 0.25 -19.97
N ALA A 312 12.02 1.24 -20.51
CA ALA A 312 12.63 2.44 -21.07
C ALA A 312 13.15 3.38 -19.96
N ILE A 313 12.35 3.59 -18.92
CA ILE A 313 12.70 4.41 -17.76
C ILE A 313 13.92 3.84 -17.03
N ASP A 314 13.98 2.53 -16.80
CA ASP A 314 15.11 1.88 -16.14
C ASP A 314 16.44 2.02 -16.90
N LYS A 315 16.38 2.13 -18.23
CA LYS A 315 17.58 2.35 -19.05
C LYS A 315 18.11 3.77 -18.98
N GLU A 316 17.23 4.76 -18.85
CA GLU A 316 17.60 6.17 -18.85
C GLU A 316 18.11 6.65 -17.49
N GLY A 317 17.76 5.96 -16.39
CA GLY A 317 18.26 6.22 -15.03
C GLY A 317 17.82 7.55 -14.41
N ASP A 318 17.02 8.34 -15.12
CA ASP A 318 16.56 9.66 -14.67
C ASP A 318 15.11 9.59 -14.11
N PHE A 319 14.78 10.57 -13.25
CA PHE A 319 13.42 10.73 -12.74
C PHE A 319 12.48 11.18 -13.87
N HIS A 320 11.52 10.32 -14.22
CA HIS A 320 10.51 10.64 -15.22
C HIS A 320 9.23 11.18 -14.57
N SER A 321 8.82 12.38 -15.02
CA SER A 321 7.51 12.94 -14.63
C SER A 321 6.36 12.10 -15.19
N GLY A 322 5.18 12.22 -14.59
CA GLY A 322 3.96 11.57 -15.10
C GLY A 322 3.69 11.90 -16.58
N TYR A 323 4.06 13.12 -17.01
CA TYR A 323 3.92 13.57 -18.38
C TYR A 323 4.84 12.81 -19.36
N GLN A 324 6.09 12.57 -18.99
CA GLN A 324 7.03 11.78 -19.80
C GLN A 324 6.56 10.33 -19.93
N ARG A 325 6.01 9.75 -18.86
CA ARG A 325 5.40 8.43 -18.91
C ARG A 325 4.23 8.38 -19.90
N TRP A 326 3.37 9.39 -19.93
CA TRP A 326 2.28 9.45 -20.91
C TRP A 326 2.78 9.58 -22.35
N GLN A 327 3.86 10.31 -22.60
CA GLN A 327 4.47 10.40 -23.93
C GLN A 327 4.99 9.03 -24.40
N LEU A 328 5.68 8.30 -23.54
CA LEU A 328 6.12 6.93 -23.84
C LEU A 328 4.94 6.00 -24.10
N MET A 329 3.87 6.09 -23.27
CA MET A 329 2.65 5.32 -23.51
C MET A 329 2.02 5.63 -24.87
N GLU A 330 1.89 6.91 -25.25
CA GLU A 330 1.37 7.31 -26.57
C GLU A 330 2.22 6.73 -27.70
N GLN A 331 3.54 6.78 -27.56
CA GLN A 331 4.46 6.19 -28.53
C GLN A 331 4.22 4.69 -28.69
N TYR A 332 4.23 3.93 -27.59
CA TYR A 332 4.08 2.47 -27.63
C TYR A 332 2.68 2.02 -28.06
N PHE A 333 1.62 2.74 -27.68
CA PHE A 333 0.29 2.53 -28.23
C PHE A 333 0.25 2.81 -29.74
N GLY A 334 0.96 3.86 -30.21
CA GLY A 334 1.10 4.19 -31.64
C GLY A 334 1.78 3.07 -32.42
N GLU A 335 2.80 2.41 -31.87
CA GLU A 335 3.44 1.21 -32.47
C GLU A 335 2.46 0.06 -32.64
N MET A 336 1.48 -0.08 -31.72
CA MET A 336 0.40 -1.06 -31.79
C MET A 336 -0.78 -0.58 -32.67
N LYS A 337 -0.65 0.57 -33.33
CA LYS A 337 -1.74 1.20 -34.12
C LYS A 337 -2.98 1.56 -33.30
N ILE A 338 -2.79 1.82 -32.00
CA ILE A 338 -3.84 2.28 -31.10
C ILE A 338 -3.66 3.80 -30.90
N ARG A 339 -4.69 4.56 -31.29
CA ARG A 339 -4.69 6.01 -31.05
C ARG A 339 -5.26 6.27 -29.65
N TRP A 340 -4.38 6.30 -28.64
CA TRP A 340 -4.73 6.62 -27.28
C TRP A 340 -4.40 8.09 -26.97
N ARG A 341 -5.28 8.74 -26.25
CA ARG A 341 -5.09 10.12 -25.76
C ARG A 341 -4.88 10.10 -24.26
N ASN A 342 -3.83 10.77 -23.82
CA ASN A 342 -3.48 10.85 -22.40
C ASN A 342 -4.52 11.66 -21.59
N PRO A 343 -4.50 11.56 -20.24
CA PRO A 343 -5.42 12.29 -19.36
C PRO A 343 -5.42 13.81 -19.59
N LYS A 344 -4.28 14.42 -19.90
CA LYS A 344 -4.19 15.87 -20.16
C LYS A 344 -4.89 16.28 -21.46
N GLN A 345 -4.74 15.48 -22.51
CA GLN A 345 -5.42 15.72 -23.79
C GLN A 345 -6.94 15.55 -23.67
N MET A 346 -7.38 14.62 -22.82
CA MET A 346 -8.80 14.40 -22.56
C MET A 346 -9.41 15.48 -21.64
N ASN A 347 -8.59 16.13 -20.82
CA ASN A 347 -9.02 17.12 -19.82
C ASN A 347 -8.10 18.35 -19.87
N PRO A 348 -8.13 19.14 -20.96
CA PRO A 348 -7.18 20.23 -21.19
C PRO A 348 -7.24 21.33 -20.11
N ASP A 349 -8.39 21.52 -19.51
CA ASP A 349 -8.65 22.56 -18.50
C ASP A 349 -8.20 22.17 -17.09
N MET A 350 -7.68 20.95 -16.91
CA MET A 350 -7.19 20.45 -15.62
C MET A 350 -5.68 20.52 -15.52
N MET A 351 -5.18 20.88 -14.33
CA MET A 351 -3.76 20.72 -14.01
C MET A 351 -3.51 19.29 -13.53
N PHE A 352 -2.42 18.72 -14.01
CA PHE A 352 -1.89 17.43 -13.59
C PHE A 352 -0.46 17.66 -13.10
N ASP A 353 -0.20 17.33 -11.85
CA ASP A 353 1.12 17.42 -11.21
C ASP A 353 2.02 16.25 -11.63
#